data_fc795ec4cfe054b165821e8c4095fc5d
#
_entry.id   fc795ec4cfe054b165821e8c4095fc5d
#
_cell.length_a   1.000
_cell.length_b   1.000
_cell.length_c   1.000
_cell.angle_alpha   90.00
_cell.angle_beta   90.00
_cell.angle_gamma   90.00
#
_symmetry.space_group_name_H-M   'P 1'
#
loop_
_entity.id
_entity.type
_entity.pdbx_description
1 polymer ?
#
loop_
_entity_poly.entity_id
_entity_poly.type
_entity_poly.pdbx_seq_one_letter_code
_entity_poly.pdbx_strand_id
1 'polypeptide(L)'
;MQANIDSHLHCLPRRAMKRRASDDACGHVASASLQPPTASQDVYKDECMWCFDSQDTPTGVAVCMHCFLAGCLTQAHAGRHCAQTGHALALWLRRTPKPAAPITRLAVVDVPDDERYDYERRIVCMACDTKHGRELRDVPA
;
A
#
# COMPACT_ATOMS: atom_id res chain seq x y z
N MET A 1 -6.21 10.73 45.57
CA MET A 1 -6.97 9.72 44.82
C MET A 1 -6.51 9.79 43.38
N GLN A 2 -5.68 8.86 42.98
CA GLN A 2 -5.06 8.76 41.66
C GLN A 2 -5.76 7.68 40.87
N ALA A 3 -6.29 8.03 39.71
CA ALA A 3 -6.75 7.05 38.73
C ALA A 3 -5.75 7.09 37.54
N ASN A 4 -4.84 6.15 37.52
CA ASN A 4 -4.01 5.82 36.38
C ASN A 4 -4.85 5.06 35.38
N ILE A 5 -4.98 5.57 34.18
CA ILE A 5 -5.48 4.83 33.04
C ILE A 5 -4.36 4.73 32.01
N ASP A 6 -3.47 3.76 32.22
CA ASP A 6 -2.53 3.29 31.23
C ASP A 6 -3.25 2.30 30.31
N SER A 7 -3.72 2.79 29.16
CA SER A 7 -4.16 1.94 28.05
C SER A 7 -3.07 1.87 27.00
N HIS A 8 -1.96 1.21 27.33
CA HIS A 8 -0.99 0.76 26.35
C HIS A 8 -1.51 -0.51 25.70
N LEU A 9 -2.15 -0.37 24.56
CA LEU A 9 -2.33 -1.47 23.61
C LEU A 9 -0.96 -1.85 23.04
N HIS A 10 -0.30 -2.74 23.74
CA HIS A 10 0.91 -3.43 23.27
C HIS A 10 0.54 -4.34 22.11
N CYS A 11 0.95 -3.96 20.92
CA CYS A 11 1.10 -4.90 19.82
C CYS A 11 2.31 -5.80 20.16
N LEU A 12 2.05 -6.89 20.88
CA LEU A 12 3.08 -7.85 21.26
C LEU A 12 3.59 -8.59 20.01
N PRO A 13 4.92 -8.70 19.81
CA PRO A 13 5.46 -9.54 18.77
C PRO A 13 5.16 -10.99 19.09
N ARG A 14 4.25 -11.61 18.37
CA ARG A 14 4.04 -13.06 18.46
C ARG A 14 5.28 -13.77 17.93
N ARG A 15 5.84 -14.65 18.79
CA ARG A 15 6.96 -15.56 18.54
C ARG A 15 6.93 -16.12 17.11
N ALA A 16 8.09 -16.11 16.46
CA ALA A 16 8.33 -16.77 15.18
C ALA A 16 8.08 -18.27 15.30
N MET A 17 6.88 -18.71 14.96
CA MET A 17 6.60 -20.10 14.64
C MET A 17 7.10 -20.38 13.22
N LYS A 18 7.93 -21.42 13.05
CA LYS A 18 8.33 -21.97 11.76
C LYS A 18 7.08 -22.24 10.90
N ARG A 19 6.87 -21.43 9.88
CA ARG A 19 5.70 -21.52 8.99
C ARG A 19 5.91 -22.64 7.97
N ARG A 20 4.92 -23.52 7.86
CA ARG A 20 4.82 -24.52 6.79
C ARG A 20 4.45 -23.79 5.49
N ALA A 21 4.89 -24.33 4.35
CA ALA A 21 4.82 -23.74 3.01
C ALA A 21 3.40 -23.64 2.39
N SER A 22 2.34 -23.57 3.18
CA SER A 22 0.94 -23.52 2.70
C SER A 22 0.15 -22.29 3.20
N ASP A 23 0.81 -21.28 3.79
CA ASP A 23 0.15 -20.10 4.37
C ASP A 23 0.43 -18.84 3.51
N ASP A 24 0.02 -18.85 2.25
CA ASP A 24 0.11 -17.65 1.39
C ASP A 24 -0.97 -16.62 1.72
N ALA A 25 -2.06 -17.00 2.37
CA ALA A 25 -3.09 -16.09 2.85
C ALA A 25 -2.85 -15.72 4.32
N CYS A 26 -2.72 -14.42 4.62
CA CYS A 26 -2.70 -13.98 6.00
C CYS A 26 -4.11 -13.87 6.58
N GLY A 27 -4.27 -14.07 7.90
CA GLY A 27 -5.58 -14.00 8.58
C GLY A 27 -6.29 -12.65 8.43
N HIS A 28 -5.57 -11.59 8.07
CA HIS A 28 -6.14 -10.26 7.85
C HIS A 28 -7.01 -10.18 6.59
N VAL A 29 -6.80 -11.04 5.59
CA VAL A 29 -7.66 -11.13 4.40
C VAL A 29 -9.06 -11.59 4.78
N ALA A 30 -9.16 -12.64 5.58
CA ALA A 30 -10.44 -13.20 6.01
C ALA A 30 -11.24 -12.26 6.93
N SER A 31 -10.55 -11.40 7.68
CA SER A 31 -11.18 -10.42 8.59
C SER A 31 -11.46 -9.06 7.93
N ALA A 32 -10.99 -8.83 6.70
CA ALA A 32 -11.16 -7.57 6.02
C ALA A 32 -12.58 -7.45 5.44
N SER A 33 -13.29 -6.38 5.82
CA SER A 33 -14.54 -5.98 5.20
C SER A 33 -14.25 -4.92 4.14
N LEU A 34 -13.93 -5.35 2.93
CA LEU A 34 -13.61 -4.46 1.82
C LEU A 34 -14.89 -4.10 1.04
N GLN A 35 -14.99 -2.83 0.69
CA GLN A 35 -16.04 -2.31 -0.16
C GLN A 35 -15.39 -1.54 -1.32
N PRO A 36 -15.92 -1.62 -2.54
CA PRO A 36 -15.44 -0.79 -3.63
C PRO A 36 -15.67 0.69 -3.30
N PRO A 37 -14.84 1.60 -3.82
CA PRO A 37 -15.05 3.03 -3.63
C PRO A 37 -16.39 3.44 -4.23
N THR A 38 -17.13 4.28 -3.53
CA THR A 38 -18.37 4.88 -4.04
C THR A 38 -18.04 6.02 -5.02
N ALA A 39 -19.01 6.43 -5.83
CA ALA A 39 -18.81 7.52 -6.80
C ALA A 39 -18.41 8.88 -6.15
N SER A 40 -18.63 9.03 -4.86
CA SER A 40 -18.29 10.24 -4.09
C SER A 40 -16.97 10.11 -3.32
N GLN A 41 -16.31 8.96 -3.36
CA GLN A 41 -15.04 8.75 -2.68
C GLN A 41 -13.87 8.92 -3.64
N ASP A 42 -12.94 9.79 -3.27
CA ASP A 42 -11.69 9.95 -3.99
C ASP A 42 -10.71 8.83 -3.66
N VAL A 43 -10.05 8.31 -4.68
CA VAL A 43 -8.97 7.32 -4.54
C VAL A 43 -7.64 8.02 -4.74
N TYR A 44 -6.91 8.22 -3.67
CA TYR A 44 -5.60 8.85 -3.68
C TYR A 44 -4.52 7.80 -3.97
N LYS A 45 -4.13 7.66 -5.22
CA LYS A 45 -3.21 6.61 -5.69
C LYS A 45 -1.86 7.13 -6.18
N ASP A 46 -1.75 8.41 -6.46
CA ASP A 46 -0.59 8.98 -7.14
C ASP A 46 0.50 9.42 -6.17
N GLU A 47 0.11 9.90 -4.99
CA GLU A 47 1.02 10.48 -3.99
C GLU A 47 0.65 10.07 -2.56
N CYS A 48 1.65 10.04 -1.70
CA CYS A 48 1.46 9.87 -0.27
C CYS A 48 0.73 11.09 0.33
N MET A 49 -0.33 10.84 1.09
CA MET A 49 -1.13 11.91 1.71
C MET A 49 -0.39 12.73 2.77
N TRP A 50 0.74 12.23 3.28
CA TRP A 50 1.47 12.88 4.38
C TRP A 50 2.79 13.54 3.98
N CYS A 51 3.43 13.11 2.89
CA CYS A 51 4.72 13.67 2.46
C CYS A 51 4.84 13.87 0.95
N PHE A 52 3.81 13.58 0.19
CA PHE A 52 3.76 13.73 -1.27
C PHE A 52 4.78 12.89 -2.07
N ASP A 53 5.41 11.88 -1.44
CA ASP A 53 6.16 10.86 -2.18
C ASP A 53 5.23 10.19 -3.18
N SER A 54 5.66 10.08 -4.44
CA SER A 54 4.82 9.56 -5.51
C SER A 54 5.04 8.05 -5.75
N GLN A 55 4.18 7.47 -6.56
CA GLN A 55 4.34 6.11 -7.07
C GLN A 55 5.59 5.91 -7.94
N ASP A 56 6.26 7.00 -8.36
CA ASP A 56 7.50 6.98 -9.13
C ASP A 56 8.75 6.73 -8.27
N THR A 57 8.61 6.78 -6.95
CA THR A 57 9.72 6.45 -6.04
C THR A 57 10.06 4.96 -6.11
N PRO A 58 11.32 4.57 -5.84
CA PRO A 58 11.72 3.15 -5.86
C PRO A 58 10.90 2.25 -4.95
N THR A 59 10.36 2.79 -3.87
CA THR A 59 9.54 2.06 -2.90
C THR A 59 8.05 2.08 -3.24
N GLY A 60 7.60 2.99 -4.12
CA GLY A 60 6.21 3.18 -4.46
C GLY A 60 5.34 3.67 -3.30
N VAL A 61 4.04 3.57 -3.50
CA VAL A 61 3.03 3.92 -2.49
C VAL A 61 2.08 2.75 -2.25
N ALA A 62 1.52 2.66 -1.06
CA ALA A 62 0.50 1.68 -0.70
C ALA A 62 -0.83 2.39 -0.46
N VAL A 63 -1.83 2.09 -1.28
CA VAL A 63 -3.18 2.64 -1.18
C VAL A 63 -4.01 1.74 -0.28
N CYS A 64 -4.49 2.27 0.83
CA CYS A 64 -5.36 1.53 1.74
C CYS A 64 -6.63 1.06 1.02
N MET A 65 -6.93 -0.22 1.07
CA MET A 65 -8.12 -0.78 0.42
C MET A 65 -9.43 -0.52 1.18
N HIS A 66 -9.36 0.15 2.32
CA HIS A 66 -10.53 0.48 3.13
C HIS A 66 -10.94 1.95 3.02
N CYS A 67 -9.98 2.87 3.10
CA CYS A 67 -10.24 4.32 3.05
C CYS A 67 -9.64 5.03 1.82
N PHE A 68 -8.96 4.30 0.94
CA PHE A 68 -8.41 4.76 -0.33
C PHE A 68 -7.35 5.86 -0.25
N LEU A 69 -6.72 6.02 0.92
CA LEU A 69 -5.60 6.94 1.14
C LEU A 69 -4.28 6.24 0.83
N ALA A 70 -3.40 6.91 0.10
CA ALA A 70 -2.05 6.40 -0.16
C ALA A 70 -1.07 6.81 0.93
N GLY A 71 -0.21 5.88 1.33
CA GLY A 71 0.92 6.12 2.21
C GLY A 71 2.22 5.60 1.59
N CYS A 72 3.31 6.35 1.73
CA CYS A 72 4.61 5.90 1.26
C CYS A 72 5.21 4.81 2.17
N LEU A 73 6.09 4.00 1.60
CA LEU A 73 6.86 3.02 2.36
C LEU A 73 8.18 3.60 2.87
N THR A 74 8.75 4.59 2.18
CA THR A 74 10.02 5.25 2.55
C THR A 74 10.01 5.79 3.97
N GLN A 75 8.96 6.53 4.34
CA GLN A 75 8.78 7.10 5.67
C GLN A 75 7.77 6.31 6.53
N ALA A 76 7.40 5.11 6.09
CA ALA A 76 6.47 4.22 6.77
C ALA A 76 5.08 4.84 7.06
N HIS A 77 4.61 5.77 6.23
CA HIS A 77 3.29 6.37 6.39
C HIS A 77 2.15 5.35 6.22
N ALA A 78 2.28 4.41 5.27
CA ALA A 78 1.33 3.31 5.11
C ALA A 78 1.29 2.40 6.36
N GLY A 79 2.44 2.07 6.93
CA GLY A 79 2.53 1.28 8.17
C GLY A 79 1.94 2.00 9.37
N ARG A 80 2.18 3.31 9.50
CA ARG A 80 1.57 4.13 10.56
C ARG A 80 0.05 4.21 10.42
N HIS A 81 -0.45 4.40 9.20
CA HIS A 81 -1.88 4.38 8.93
C HIS A 81 -2.51 3.05 9.35
N CYS A 82 -1.90 1.92 8.97
CA CYS A 82 -2.35 0.59 9.40
C CYS A 82 -2.37 0.45 10.94
N ALA A 83 -1.30 0.89 11.62
CA ALA A 83 -1.22 0.81 13.08
C ALA A 83 -2.28 1.67 13.79
N GLN A 84 -2.64 2.82 13.24
CA GLN A 84 -3.61 3.74 13.82
C GLN A 84 -5.07 3.34 13.55
N THR A 85 -5.35 2.77 12.39
CA THR A 85 -6.72 2.50 11.93
C THR A 85 -7.10 1.02 11.97
N GLY A 86 -6.11 0.11 11.98
CA GLY A 86 -6.32 -1.32 11.81
C GLY A 86 -6.58 -1.76 10.36
N HIS A 87 -6.49 -0.86 9.39
CA HIS A 87 -6.66 -1.16 7.96
C HIS A 87 -5.44 -1.90 7.43
N ALA A 88 -5.51 -3.23 7.43
CA ALA A 88 -4.35 -4.08 7.16
C ALA A 88 -4.00 -4.20 5.67
N LEU A 89 -4.99 -4.16 4.79
CA LEU A 89 -4.80 -4.43 3.37
C LEU A 89 -4.59 -3.16 2.56
N ALA A 90 -3.61 -3.20 1.68
CA ALA A 90 -3.32 -2.10 0.76
C ALA A 90 -2.96 -2.62 -0.64
N LEU A 91 -3.23 -1.80 -1.64
CA LEU A 91 -2.75 -1.99 -3.00
C LEU A 91 -1.43 -1.21 -3.14
N TRP A 92 -0.33 -1.94 -3.24
CA TRP A 92 0.98 -1.34 -3.52
C TRP A 92 1.10 -1.02 -5.01
N LEU A 93 1.54 0.20 -5.30
CA LEU A 93 1.68 0.73 -6.65
C LEU A 93 3.08 1.31 -6.83
N ARG A 94 3.71 0.95 -7.94
CA ARG A 94 4.94 1.59 -8.42
C ARG A 94 4.85 1.84 -9.91
N ARG A 95 5.36 2.99 -10.33
CA ARG A 95 5.45 3.39 -11.72
C ARG A 95 6.90 3.66 -12.09
N THR A 96 7.38 3.06 -13.17
CA THR A 96 8.76 3.25 -13.66
C THR A 96 8.71 3.81 -15.08
N PRO A 97 9.38 4.93 -15.36
CA PRO A 97 9.40 5.49 -16.72
C PRO A 97 10.13 4.53 -17.67
N LYS A 98 9.54 4.29 -18.81
CA LYS A 98 10.18 3.56 -19.92
C LYS A 98 11.27 4.43 -20.57
N PRO A 99 12.31 3.83 -21.16
CA PRO A 99 13.28 4.56 -21.95
C PRO A 99 12.56 5.37 -23.04
N ALA A 100 12.73 6.69 -23.01
CA ALA A 100 12.14 7.57 -24.02
C ALA A 100 12.79 7.31 -25.39
N ALA A 101 11.97 7.17 -26.42
CA ALA A 101 12.47 7.17 -27.79
C ALA A 101 13.17 8.51 -28.11
N PRO A 102 14.26 8.52 -28.91
CA PRO A 102 14.96 9.76 -29.25
C PRO A 102 13.98 10.72 -29.94
N ILE A 103 13.87 11.93 -29.42
CA ILE A 103 13.01 12.96 -29.96
C ILE A 103 13.62 13.44 -31.27
N THR A 104 13.07 13.00 -32.40
CA THR A 104 13.52 13.40 -33.73
C THR A 104 12.82 14.65 -34.27
N ARG A 105 11.73 15.09 -33.65
CA ARG A 105 11.01 16.35 -33.99
C ARG A 105 10.28 16.87 -32.74
N LEU A 106 10.11 18.20 -32.67
CA LEU A 106 9.27 18.92 -31.70
C LEU A 106 7.77 18.69 -31.99
N ALA A 107 7.33 17.45 -31.98
CA ALA A 107 5.91 17.12 -32.02
C ALA A 107 5.48 16.91 -30.55
N VAL A 108 4.58 17.75 -30.06
CA VAL A 108 3.84 17.49 -28.83
C VAL A 108 2.88 16.35 -29.17
N VAL A 109 3.36 15.13 -29.05
CA VAL A 109 2.51 13.94 -29.14
C VAL A 109 2.09 13.63 -27.72
N ASP A 110 0.79 13.68 -27.48
CA ASP A 110 0.20 13.24 -26.23
C ASP A 110 0.27 11.71 -26.18
N VAL A 111 1.37 11.20 -25.62
CA VAL A 111 1.62 9.76 -25.49
C VAL A 111 0.87 9.26 -24.25
N PRO A 112 0.00 8.25 -24.38
CA PRO A 112 -0.71 7.67 -23.24
C PRO A 112 0.25 7.18 -22.14
N ASP A 113 -0.19 7.20 -20.88
CA ASP A 113 0.63 6.84 -19.74
C ASP A 113 1.10 5.37 -19.76
N ASP A 114 0.32 4.47 -20.32
CA ASP A 114 0.67 3.05 -20.48
C ASP A 114 1.82 2.82 -21.50
N GLU A 115 2.00 3.74 -22.44
CA GLU A 115 3.16 3.75 -23.33
C GLU A 115 4.40 4.38 -22.69
N ARG A 116 4.23 5.29 -21.72
CA ARG A 116 5.29 6.05 -21.06
C ARG A 116 5.86 5.35 -19.85
N TYR A 117 5.06 4.52 -19.15
CA TYR A 117 5.41 3.93 -17.87
C TYR A 117 5.12 2.44 -17.82
N ASP A 118 5.95 1.72 -17.07
CA ASP A 118 5.65 0.37 -16.60
C ASP A 118 5.03 0.46 -15.20
N TYR A 119 3.93 -0.24 -14.99
CA TYR A 119 3.18 -0.26 -13.73
C TYR A 119 3.34 -1.59 -13.03
N GLU A 120 3.73 -1.56 -11.78
CA GLU A 120 3.71 -2.70 -10.88
C GLU A 120 2.57 -2.52 -9.87
N ARG A 121 1.81 -3.59 -9.64
CA ARG A 121 0.67 -3.60 -8.72
C ARG A 121 0.69 -4.89 -7.93
N ARG A 122 0.54 -4.78 -6.60
CA ARG A 122 0.51 -5.94 -5.70
C ARG A 122 -0.43 -5.66 -4.55
N ILE A 123 -1.18 -6.68 -4.11
CA ILE A 123 -1.92 -6.58 -2.85
C ILE A 123 -0.97 -6.96 -1.73
N VAL A 124 -0.90 -6.12 -0.71
CA VAL A 124 0.01 -6.30 0.42
C VAL A 124 -0.73 -6.17 1.74
N CYS A 125 -0.26 -6.91 2.75
CA CYS A 125 -0.74 -6.77 4.12
C CYS A 125 0.25 -5.94 4.94
N MET A 126 -0.15 -4.74 5.31
CA MET A 126 0.67 -3.83 6.12
C MET A 126 0.75 -4.25 7.60
N ALA A 127 -0.19 -5.04 8.09
CA ALA A 127 -0.14 -5.57 9.45
C ALA A 127 0.87 -6.72 9.61
N CYS A 128 1.13 -7.49 8.55
CA CYS A 128 2.13 -8.55 8.56
C CYS A 128 3.56 -8.03 8.39
N ASP A 129 3.73 -6.97 7.62
CA ASP A 129 4.99 -6.24 7.46
C ASP A 129 4.68 -4.74 7.34
N THR A 130 4.91 -4.00 8.42
CA THR A 130 4.60 -2.58 8.51
C THR A 130 5.55 -1.68 7.72
N LYS A 131 6.70 -2.21 7.30
CA LYS A 131 7.68 -1.44 6.54
C LYS A 131 7.48 -1.56 5.03
N HIS A 132 7.30 -2.77 4.54
CA HIS A 132 7.29 -3.04 3.10
C HIS A 132 5.94 -3.58 2.61
N GLY A 133 5.07 -4.04 3.52
CA GLY A 133 3.87 -4.77 3.17
C GLY A 133 4.19 -6.21 2.72
N ARG A 134 3.57 -7.19 3.36
CA ARG A 134 3.69 -8.59 2.93
C ARG A 134 2.84 -8.80 1.68
N GLU A 135 3.46 -9.18 0.58
CA GLU A 135 2.75 -9.52 -0.66
C GLU A 135 1.82 -10.73 -0.47
N LEU A 136 0.61 -10.60 -0.98
CA LEU A 136 -0.40 -11.65 -0.97
C LEU A 136 -0.56 -12.16 -2.41
N ARG A 137 -0.17 -13.43 -2.64
CA ARG A 137 -0.16 -14.01 -4.00
C ARG A 137 -1.48 -14.60 -4.44
N ASP A 138 -2.25 -15.12 -3.50
CA ASP A 138 -3.53 -15.78 -3.78
C ASP A 138 -4.64 -15.13 -2.94
N VAL A 139 -5.14 -13.99 -3.42
CA VAL A 139 -6.36 -13.39 -2.89
C VAL A 139 -7.51 -13.94 -3.73
N PRO A 140 -8.41 -14.76 -3.15
CA PRO A 140 -9.60 -15.22 -3.88
C PRO A 140 -10.43 -14.01 -4.32
N ALA A 141 -10.89 -14.06 -5.56
CA ALA A 141 -11.75 -13.04 -6.15
C ALA A 141 -13.11 -12.94 -5.42
#